data_5f43e307f61918491369f279461a12d5
#
_entry.id   5f43e307f61918491369f279461a12d5
#
_cell.length_a   1.000
_cell.length_b   1.000
_cell.length_c   1.000
_cell.angle_alpha   90.00
_cell.angle_beta   90.00
_cell.angle_gamma   90.00
#
_symmetry.space_group_name_H-M   'P 1'
#
loop_
_entity.id
_entity.type
_entity.pdbx_description
1 polymer ?
#
loop_
_entity_poly.entity_id
_entity_poly.type
_entity_poly.pdbx_seq_one_letter_code
_entity_poly.pdbx_strand_id
1 'polypeptide(L)'
;MIETVYIELPFEKITYLDRPEFHKEDEKDFKDALTRSMTTYGMKDPIYCWANGKAYGDIIQVIVGNNRMVVAKELGIKTIKAVVTNFKADEFPLRGEVLETDAEIKKLFHLPNDLQIRRDENGNVEQVMPAYYKGKVRAEYV
;
A
#
# COMPACT_ATOMS: atom_id res chain seq x y z
N MET A 1 7.26 19.88 6.33
CA MET A 1 8.03 18.65 6.05
C MET A 1 7.05 17.54 5.72
N ILE A 2 7.30 16.84 4.63
CA ILE A 2 6.50 15.69 4.24
C ILE A 2 7.09 14.46 4.92
N GLU A 3 6.30 13.79 5.73
CA GLU A 3 6.71 12.52 6.33
C GLU A 3 6.13 11.37 5.52
N THR A 4 6.96 10.39 5.25
CA THR A 4 6.55 9.15 4.63
C THR A 4 6.79 8.02 5.61
N VAL A 5 5.73 7.28 5.92
CA VAL A 5 5.81 6.17 6.86
C VAL A 5 5.38 4.87 6.18
N TYR A 6 5.99 3.78 6.62
CA TYR A 6 5.53 2.43 6.32
C TYR A 6 4.73 1.96 7.53
N ILE A 7 3.51 1.55 7.29
CA ILE A 7 2.58 1.34 8.38
C ILE A 7 1.56 0.25 8.02
N GLU A 8 1.11 -0.47 9.01
CA GLU A 8 -0.05 -1.33 8.90
C GLU A 8 -1.27 -0.59 9.43
N LEU A 9 -2.30 -0.48 8.60
CA LEU A 9 -3.50 0.29 8.91
C LEU A 9 -4.73 -0.61 8.89
N PRO A 10 -5.73 -0.34 9.75
CA PRO A 10 -7.03 -0.98 9.61
C PRO A 10 -7.63 -0.66 8.23
N PHE A 11 -8.17 -1.68 7.58
CA PHE A 11 -8.80 -1.52 6.26
C PHE A 11 -9.85 -0.40 6.27
N GLU A 12 -10.66 -0.34 7.30
CA GLU A 12 -11.77 0.60 7.43
C GLU A 12 -11.34 2.08 7.51
N LYS A 13 -10.06 2.34 7.80
CA LYS A 13 -9.52 3.70 7.90
C LYS A 13 -8.97 4.23 6.58
N ILE A 14 -9.02 3.43 5.54
CA ILE A 14 -8.43 3.76 4.25
C ILE A 14 -9.55 4.05 3.24
N THR A 15 -9.49 5.20 2.60
CA THR A 15 -10.41 5.58 1.53
C THR A 15 -9.83 5.14 0.19
N TYR A 16 -10.61 4.45 -0.62
CA TYR A 16 -10.18 3.98 -1.93
C TYR A 16 -11.31 4.10 -2.95
N LEU A 17 -10.95 3.99 -4.22
CA LEU A 17 -11.90 4.03 -5.32
C LEU A 17 -12.20 2.62 -5.80
N ASP A 18 -13.46 2.25 -5.77
CA ASP A 18 -13.94 1.03 -6.41
C ASP A 18 -14.37 1.41 -7.83
N ARG A 19 -13.47 1.16 -8.79
CA ARG A 19 -13.71 1.55 -10.17
C ARG A 19 -14.61 0.54 -10.87
N PRO A 20 -15.70 1.01 -11.52
CA PRO A 20 -16.60 0.10 -12.22
C PRO A 20 -15.91 -0.78 -13.27
N GLU A 21 -14.88 -0.27 -13.93
CA GLU A 21 -14.13 -0.98 -14.95
C GLU A 21 -13.50 -2.28 -14.43
N PHE A 22 -13.09 -2.30 -13.17
CA PHE A 22 -12.46 -3.47 -12.57
C PHE A 22 -13.40 -4.67 -12.44
N HIS A 23 -14.71 -4.41 -12.42
CA HIS A 23 -15.73 -5.45 -12.28
C HIS A 23 -16.31 -5.91 -13.62
N LYS A 24 -15.83 -5.34 -14.73
CA LYS A 24 -16.30 -5.73 -16.06
C LYS A 24 -15.66 -7.02 -16.53
N GLU A 25 -16.32 -7.67 -17.47
CA GLU A 25 -15.86 -8.92 -18.05
C GLU A 25 -14.45 -8.82 -18.63
N ASP A 26 -14.12 -7.67 -19.23
CA ASP A 26 -12.80 -7.42 -19.83
C ASP A 26 -11.66 -7.51 -18.81
N GLU A 27 -11.94 -7.21 -17.56
CA GLU A 27 -10.95 -7.20 -16.47
C GLU A 27 -11.03 -8.46 -15.60
N LYS A 28 -11.88 -9.39 -15.95
CA LYS A 28 -12.11 -10.57 -15.12
C LYS A 28 -10.85 -11.40 -14.90
N ASP A 29 -10.09 -11.64 -15.94
CA ASP A 29 -8.86 -12.44 -15.82
C ASP A 29 -7.83 -11.74 -14.92
N PHE A 30 -7.72 -10.44 -15.04
CA PHE A 30 -6.84 -9.66 -14.19
C PHE A 30 -7.31 -9.71 -12.72
N LYS A 31 -8.60 -9.52 -12.49
CA LYS A 31 -9.18 -9.58 -11.14
C LYS A 31 -8.99 -10.96 -10.52
N ASP A 32 -9.24 -12.02 -11.28
CA ASP A 32 -9.07 -13.40 -10.80
C ASP A 32 -7.61 -13.70 -10.47
N ALA A 33 -6.68 -13.23 -11.29
CA ALA A 33 -5.26 -13.39 -11.05
C ALA A 33 -4.81 -12.65 -9.80
N LEU A 34 -5.27 -11.43 -9.61
CA LEU A 34 -4.98 -10.64 -8.42
C LEU A 34 -5.55 -11.33 -7.16
N THR A 35 -6.77 -11.83 -7.25
CA THR A 35 -7.41 -12.56 -6.16
C THR A 35 -6.61 -13.80 -5.78
N ARG A 36 -6.15 -14.59 -6.76
CA ARG A 36 -5.31 -15.76 -6.51
C ARG A 36 -4.00 -15.38 -5.83
N SER A 37 -3.34 -14.34 -6.34
CA SER A 37 -2.08 -13.87 -5.77
C SER A 37 -2.26 -13.43 -4.31
N MET A 38 -3.28 -12.65 -4.04
CA MET A 38 -3.53 -12.15 -2.69
C MET A 38 -4.01 -13.25 -1.73
N THR A 39 -4.73 -14.24 -2.23
CA THR A 39 -5.11 -15.40 -1.43
C THR A 39 -3.91 -16.23 -1.02
N THR A 40 -2.96 -16.41 -1.95
CA THR A 40 -1.78 -17.25 -1.73
C THR A 40 -0.69 -16.56 -0.92
N TYR A 41 -0.42 -15.29 -1.23
CA TYR A 41 0.75 -14.58 -0.72
C TYR A 41 0.40 -13.37 0.16
N GLY A 42 -0.87 -13.03 0.29
CA GLY A 42 -1.26 -11.76 0.88
C GLY A 42 -0.90 -10.59 -0.02
N MET A 43 -0.80 -9.41 0.55
CA MET A 43 -0.36 -8.22 -0.17
C MET A 43 1.17 -8.17 -0.16
N LYS A 44 1.79 -8.57 -1.27
CA LYS A 44 3.27 -8.56 -1.40
C LYS A 44 3.84 -7.16 -1.35
N ASP A 45 3.11 -6.21 -1.94
CA ASP A 45 3.55 -4.84 -2.05
C ASP A 45 2.60 -3.92 -1.29
N PRO A 46 3.13 -2.88 -0.66
CA PRO A 46 2.28 -1.93 0.03
C PRO A 46 1.43 -1.14 -0.97
N ILE A 47 0.28 -0.73 -0.54
CA ILE A 47 -0.45 0.33 -1.26
C ILE A 47 0.21 1.67 -0.96
N TYR A 48 0.03 2.62 -1.86
CA TYR A 48 0.54 3.97 -1.69
C TYR A 48 -0.62 4.90 -1.38
N CYS A 49 -0.50 5.62 -0.26
CA CYS A 49 -1.55 6.49 0.24
C CYS A 49 -1.02 7.89 0.50
N TRP A 50 -1.94 8.83 0.47
CA TRP A 50 -1.70 10.18 0.92
C TRP A 50 -2.59 10.47 2.12
N ALA A 51 -2.00 11.05 3.16
CA ALA A 51 -2.73 11.46 4.35
C ALA A 51 -3.14 12.92 4.22
N ASN A 52 -4.44 13.17 4.25
CA ASN A 52 -5.02 14.50 4.34
C ASN A 52 -5.41 14.72 5.80
N GLY A 53 -4.78 15.66 6.46
CA GLY A 53 -4.96 15.88 7.89
C GLY A 53 -6.32 16.47 8.28
N LYS A 54 -6.39 16.98 9.51
CA LYS A 54 -7.63 17.49 10.12
C LYS A 54 -8.39 18.48 9.26
N ALA A 55 -7.67 19.32 8.50
CA ALA A 55 -8.30 20.29 7.60
C ALA A 55 -9.19 19.64 6.52
N TYR A 56 -8.92 18.36 6.21
CA TYR A 56 -9.62 17.60 5.18
C TYR A 56 -10.37 16.39 5.74
N GLY A 57 -10.56 16.33 7.07
CA GLY A 57 -11.33 15.27 7.69
C GLY A 57 -10.53 14.00 8.05
N ASP A 58 -9.24 14.11 8.24
CA ASP A 58 -8.37 12.98 8.64
C ASP A 58 -8.50 11.77 7.69
N ILE A 59 -8.39 12.01 6.40
CA ILE A 59 -8.55 10.99 5.37
C ILE A 59 -7.19 10.42 4.97
N ILE A 60 -7.10 9.10 4.91
CA ILE A 60 -5.99 8.39 4.27
C ILE A 60 -6.52 7.82 2.97
N GLN A 61 -6.04 8.37 1.86
CA GLN A 61 -6.56 8.05 0.53
C GLN A 61 -5.55 7.27 -0.29
N VAL A 62 -6.01 6.19 -0.91
CA VAL A 62 -5.18 5.39 -1.81
C VAL A 62 -4.88 6.16 -3.09
N ILE A 63 -3.59 6.22 -3.44
CA ILE A 63 -3.12 6.75 -4.72
C ILE A 63 -2.88 5.58 -5.68
N VAL A 64 -2.19 4.55 -5.20
CA VAL A 64 -1.89 3.34 -5.98
C VAL A 64 -2.30 2.12 -5.17
N GLY A 65 -3.14 1.29 -5.74
CA GLY A 65 -3.59 0.06 -5.09
C GLY A 65 -5.09 -0.05 -4.89
N ASN A 66 -5.89 0.75 -5.58
CA ASN A 66 -7.35 0.70 -5.47
C ASN A 66 -7.91 -0.69 -5.76
N ASN A 67 -7.43 -1.35 -6.81
CA ASN A 67 -7.88 -2.70 -7.16
C ASN A 67 -7.54 -3.71 -6.07
N ARG A 68 -6.37 -3.59 -5.45
CA ARG A 68 -5.98 -4.44 -4.32
C ARG A 68 -6.90 -4.23 -3.12
N MET A 69 -7.35 -3.00 -2.90
CA MET A 69 -8.30 -2.73 -1.83
C MET A 69 -9.65 -3.40 -2.07
N VAL A 70 -10.13 -3.39 -3.32
CA VAL A 70 -11.37 -4.09 -3.68
C VAL A 70 -11.26 -5.59 -3.37
N VAL A 71 -10.16 -6.21 -3.81
CA VAL A 71 -9.92 -7.64 -3.57
C VAL A 71 -9.73 -7.91 -2.07
N ALA A 72 -9.02 -7.04 -1.37
CA ALA A 72 -8.84 -7.16 0.08
C ALA A 72 -10.17 -7.18 0.82
N LYS A 73 -11.11 -6.33 0.40
CA LYS A 73 -12.46 -6.33 0.96
C LYS A 73 -13.18 -7.66 0.74
N GLU A 74 -13.11 -8.17 -0.48
CA GLU A 74 -13.74 -9.44 -0.83
C GLU A 74 -13.14 -10.61 -0.06
N LEU A 75 -11.85 -10.57 0.23
CA LEU A 75 -11.14 -11.59 0.98
C LEU A 75 -11.25 -11.41 2.51
N GLY A 76 -11.85 -10.32 2.97
CA GLY A 76 -11.98 -10.06 4.40
C GLY A 76 -10.68 -9.66 5.09
N ILE A 77 -9.72 -9.11 4.37
CA ILE A 77 -8.45 -8.64 4.94
C ILE A 77 -8.73 -7.40 5.78
N LYS A 78 -8.31 -7.43 7.03
CA LYS A 78 -8.63 -6.38 8.00
C LYS A 78 -7.54 -5.33 8.19
N THR A 79 -6.31 -5.67 7.89
CA THR A 79 -5.17 -4.75 8.02
C THR A 79 -4.42 -4.68 6.70
N ILE A 80 -3.99 -3.47 6.35
CA ILE A 80 -3.38 -3.18 5.05
C ILE A 80 -2.00 -2.58 5.28
N LYS A 81 -1.01 -3.13 4.59
CA LYS A 81 0.35 -2.59 4.57
C LYS A 81 0.39 -1.42 3.60
N ALA A 82 0.84 -0.27 4.07
CA ALA A 82 0.80 0.95 3.30
C ALA A 82 2.05 1.81 3.46
N VAL A 83 2.38 2.49 2.38
CA VAL A 83 3.28 3.64 2.41
C VAL A 83 2.38 4.87 2.43
N VAL A 84 2.48 5.68 3.46
CA VAL A 84 1.65 6.87 3.60
C VAL A 84 2.53 8.10 3.58
N THR A 85 2.30 8.96 2.60
CA THR A 85 3.02 10.23 2.44
C THR A 85 2.22 11.35 3.10
N ASN A 86 2.93 12.32 3.63
CA ASN A 86 2.37 13.49 4.32
C ASN A 86 1.64 13.11 5.62
N PHE A 87 2.13 12.07 6.26
CA PHE A 87 1.56 11.56 7.51
C PHE A 87 2.03 12.40 8.69
N LYS A 88 1.10 12.84 9.52
CA LYS A 88 1.38 13.55 10.77
C LYS A 88 0.72 12.80 11.92
N ALA A 89 1.54 12.24 12.81
CA ALA A 89 1.06 11.35 13.86
C ALA A 89 -0.02 11.96 14.76
N ASP A 90 0.06 13.25 15.03
CA ASP A 90 -0.90 13.96 15.85
C ASP A 90 -2.26 14.17 15.17
N GLU A 91 -2.28 14.13 13.84
CA GLU A 91 -3.50 14.22 13.06
C GLU A 91 -4.15 12.86 12.82
N PHE A 92 -3.36 11.78 12.90
CA PHE A 92 -3.82 10.41 12.68
C PHE A 92 -3.46 9.54 13.88
N PRO A 93 -4.20 9.66 15.00
CA PRO A 93 -3.85 8.95 16.23
C PRO A 93 -3.98 7.42 16.13
N LEU A 94 -4.85 6.94 15.25
CA LEU A 94 -5.05 5.51 15.05
C LEU A 94 -4.17 5.03 13.89
N ARG A 95 -2.94 4.72 14.21
CA ARG A 95 -2.00 4.14 13.26
C ARG A 95 -1.59 2.76 13.74
N GLY A 96 -1.24 1.90 12.81
CA GLY A 96 -0.67 0.61 13.12
C GLY A 96 0.82 0.72 13.46
N GLU A 97 1.54 -0.36 13.25
CA GLU A 97 2.97 -0.39 13.48
C GLU A 97 3.70 0.51 12.49
N VAL A 98 4.54 1.39 12.99
CA VAL A 98 5.38 2.26 12.17
C VAL A 98 6.74 1.59 12.03
N LEU A 99 7.18 1.42 10.79
CA LEU A 99 8.45 0.79 10.48
C LEU A 99 9.50 1.87 10.19
N GLU A 100 10.58 1.86 10.92
CA GLU A 100 11.60 2.90 10.85
C GLU A 100 12.88 2.44 10.15
N THR A 101 13.23 1.16 10.29
CA THR A 101 14.47 0.64 9.71
C THR A 101 14.23 -0.08 8.39
N ASP A 102 15.24 -0.04 7.52
CA ASP A 102 15.18 -0.73 6.24
C ASP A 102 14.94 -2.23 6.42
N ALA A 103 15.55 -2.83 7.46
CA ALA A 103 15.38 -4.24 7.75
C ALA A 103 13.93 -4.59 8.11
N GLU A 104 13.28 -3.76 8.94
CA GLU A 104 11.88 -3.96 9.31
C GLU A 104 10.95 -3.83 8.09
N ILE A 105 11.18 -2.82 7.27
CA ILE A 105 10.41 -2.59 6.04
C ILE A 105 10.54 -3.79 5.11
N LYS A 106 11.76 -4.24 4.84
CA LYS A 106 12.02 -5.39 3.97
C LYS A 106 11.36 -6.66 4.48
N LYS A 107 11.44 -6.89 5.78
CA LYS A 107 10.85 -8.07 6.39
C LYS A 107 9.33 -8.08 6.27
N LEU A 108 8.69 -6.96 6.60
CA LEU A 108 7.23 -6.89 6.61
C LEU A 108 6.65 -7.00 5.21
N PHE A 109 7.27 -6.34 4.23
CA PHE A 109 6.76 -6.33 2.85
C PHE A 109 7.38 -7.40 1.97
N HIS A 110 8.13 -8.34 2.55
CA HIS A 110 8.78 -9.44 1.82
C HIS A 110 9.66 -8.95 0.66
N LEU A 111 10.40 -7.87 0.88
CA LEU A 111 11.27 -7.30 -0.13
C LEU A 111 12.62 -8.01 -0.14
N PRO A 112 13.30 -8.07 -1.31
CA PRO A 112 14.66 -8.62 -1.38
C PRO A 112 15.63 -7.90 -0.46
N ASN A 113 16.55 -8.65 0.15
CA ASN A 113 17.52 -8.07 1.08
C ASN A 113 18.48 -7.08 0.41
N ASP A 114 18.72 -7.24 -0.88
CA ASP A 114 19.61 -6.38 -1.66
C ASP A 114 18.91 -5.15 -2.23
N LEU A 115 17.61 -5.04 -2.03
CA LEU A 115 16.86 -3.86 -2.47
C LEU A 115 17.29 -2.64 -1.68
N GLN A 116 17.58 -1.56 -2.39
CA GLN A 116 17.86 -0.27 -1.74
C GLN A 116 16.57 0.52 -1.55
N ILE A 117 16.35 0.94 -0.31
CA ILE A 117 15.23 1.81 0.02
C ILE A 117 15.70 3.26 -0.16
N ARG A 118 15.00 3.98 -1.03
CA ARG A 118 15.31 5.39 -1.26
C ARG A 118 14.76 6.26 -0.15
N ARG A 119 15.59 7.17 0.31
CA ARG A 119 15.17 8.17 1.28
C ARG A 119 15.42 9.55 0.71
N ASP A 120 14.57 10.52 1.08
CA ASP A 120 14.75 11.90 0.70
C ASP A 120 15.82 12.55 1.60
N GLU A 121 16.07 13.84 1.38
CA GLU A 121 17.05 14.61 2.15
C GLU A 121 16.73 14.70 3.65
N ASN A 122 15.48 14.45 4.04
CA ASN A 122 15.03 14.46 5.42
C ASN A 122 15.05 13.05 6.06
N GLY A 123 15.50 12.05 5.32
CA GLY A 123 15.54 10.68 5.80
C GLY A 123 14.23 9.92 5.66
N ASN A 124 13.21 10.53 5.08
CA ASN A 124 11.92 9.87 4.84
C ASN A 124 12.00 8.94 3.64
N VAL A 125 11.29 7.84 3.72
CA VAL A 125 11.22 6.91 2.59
C VAL A 125 10.39 7.52 1.47
N GLU A 126 11.00 7.70 0.29
CA GLU A 126 10.29 8.23 -0.88
C GLU A 126 9.39 7.19 -1.50
N GLN A 127 9.98 6.06 -1.89
CA GLN A 127 9.26 5.01 -2.57
C GLN A 127 10.07 3.72 -2.52
N VAL A 128 9.40 2.62 -2.26
CA VAL A 128 10.00 1.29 -2.39
C VAL A 128 9.37 0.59 -3.58
N MET A 129 10.19 0.43 -4.60
CA MET A 129 9.80 -0.33 -5.78
C MET A 129 10.82 -1.43 -5.98
N PRO A 130 10.45 -2.68 -5.77
CA PRO A 130 11.34 -3.80 -6.10
C PRO A 130 11.77 -3.72 -7.56
N ALA A 131 13.01 -4.12 -7.84
CA ALA A 131 13.57 -4.03 -9.19
C ALA A 131 12.71 -4.71 -10.26
N TYR A 132 12.05 -5.80 -9.90
CA TYR A 132 11.16 -6.50 -10.81
C TYR A 132 9.88 -5.73 -11.17
N TYR A 133 9.60 -4.67 -10.45
CA TYR A 133 8.47 -3.80 -10.77
C TYR A 133 8.70 -2.97 -12.03
N LYS A 134 9.93 -2.69 -12.38
CA LYS A 134 10.24 -1.83 -13.52
C LYS A 134 9.72 -2.44 -14.83
N GLY A 135 8.58 -1.99 -15.28
CA GLY A 135 7.94 -2.44 -16.52
C GLY A 135 7.17 -3.74 -16.42
N LYS A 136 7.15 -4.41 -15.23
CA LYS A 136 6.47 -5.68 -15.06
C LYS A 136 5.62 -5.74 -13.78
N VAL A 137 5.24 -4.60 -13.26
CA VAL A 137 4.51 -4.51 -11.99
C VAL A 137 3.32 -5.43 -11.94
N ARG A 138 2.56 -5.45 -13.01
CA ARG A 138 1.31 -6.23 -13.04
C ARG A 138 1.55 -7.72 -13.19
N ALA A 139 2.69 -8.13 -13.69
CA ALA A 139 3.04 -9.53 -13.80
C ALA A 139 3.21 -10.20 -12.42
N GLU A 140 3.54 -9.43 -11.40
CA GLU A 140 3.69 -9.93 -10.05
C GLU A 140 2.35 -10.33 -9.39
N TYR A 141 1.26 -9.81 -9.91
CA TYR A 141 -0.08 -10.12 -9.43
C TYR A 141 -0.81 -11.14 -10.31
N VAL A 142 -0.16 -11.56 -11.33
CA VAL A 142 -0.75 -12.47 -12.31
C VAL A 142 -0.18 -13.88 -12.17
#